data_6b3be92e4dedc1aa53446deea17ec0ee
#
_entry.id   6b3be92e4dedc1aa53446deea17ec0ee
#
_cell.length_a   1.000
_cell.length_b   1.000
_cell.length_c   1.000
_cell.angle_alpha   90.00
_cell.angle_beta   90.00
_cell.angle_gamma   90.00
#
_symmetry.space_group_name_H-M   'P 1'
#
loop_
_entity.id
_entity.type
_entity.pdbx_description
1 polymer ?
#
loop_
_entity_poly.entity_id
_entity_poly.type
_entity_poly.pdbx_seq_one_letter_code
_entity_poly.pdbx_strand_id
1 'polypeptide(L)'
;MKEIRKILCAVDLSDHSKAVAEYAVLLAKGLNASVIVVYTAPSLSQYVGFHVPPNTIENFVGEIVTGAEKSMDAFVAENFPGVEATGQVLIGYAAEEILNRAHEEKVD
;
A
#
# COMPACT_ATOMS: atom_id res chain seq x y z
N MET A 1 10.28 19.24 20.14
CA MET A 1 10.55 18.64 18.83
C MET A 1 9.63 17.45 18.58
N LYS A 2 9.04 17.36 17.40
CA LYS A 2 8.13 16.27 17.07
C LYS A 2 8.91 14.97 16.88
N GLU A 3 8.42 13.88 17.49
CA GLU A 3 8.96 12.56 17.26
C GLU A 3 8.24 11.94 16.05
N ILE A 4 8.99 11.29 15.17
CA ILE A 4 8.43 10.55 14.07
C ILE A 4 8.32 9.08 14.52
N ARG A 5 7.09 8.60 14.67
CA ARG A 5 6.81 7.26 15.17
C ARG A 5 6.13 6.35 14.15
N LYS A 6 5.51 6.91 13.13
CA LYS A 6 4.74 6.15 12.15
C LYS A 6 4.97 6.70 10.76
N ILE A 7 5.41 5.84 9.86
CA ILE A 7 5.73 6.16 8.47
C ILE A 7 4.76 5.41 7.58
N LEU A 8 4.18 6.11 6.59
CA LEU A 8 3.40 5.47 5.54
C LEU A 8 4.28 5.31 4.31
N CYS A 9 4.40 4.09 3.82
CA CYS A 9 5.20 3.75 2.66
C CYS A 9 4.27 3.29 1.53
N ALA A 10 4.11 4.12 0.50
CA ALA A 10 3.26 3.81 -0.64
C ALA A 10 4.07 3.08 -1.72
N VAL A 11 3.60 1.91 -2.13
CA VAL A 11 4.26 1.08 -3.13
C VAL A 11 3.28 0.69 -4.23
N ASP A 12 3.80 0.34 -5.40
CA ASP A 12 3.00 -0.17 -6.51
C ASP A 12 3.23 -1.68 -6.74
N LEU A 13 4.01 -2.31 -5.85
CA LEU A 13 4.38 -3.72 -5.91
C LEU A 13 5.17 -4.11 -7.16
N SER A 14 5.76 -3.13 -7.86
CA SER A 14 6.69 -3.36 -8.96
C SER A 14 8.11 -3.61 -8.42
N ASP A 15 9.04 -3.87 -9.32
CA ASP A 15 10.44 -4.07 -8.96
C ASP A 15 11.06 -2.84 -8.27
N HIS A 16 10.55 -1.64 -8.57
CA HIS A 16 11.01 -0.40 -7.94
C HIS A 16 10.61 -0.31 -6.46
N SER A 17 9.59 -1.03 -6.05
CA SER A 17 9.10 -1.00 -4.66
C SER A 17 10.14 -1.51 -3.66
N LYS A 18 11.06 -2.37 -4.08
CA LYS A 18 12.16 -2.84 -3.21
C LYS A 18 13.05 -1.69 -2.76
N ALA A 19 13.40 -0.80 -3.68
CA ALA A 19 14.21 0.38 -3.36
C ALA A 19 13.47 1.32 -2.41
N VAL A 20 12.17 1.51 -2.63
CA VAL A 20 11.32 2.32 -1.74
C VAL A 20 11.32 1.72 -0.34
N ALA A 21 11.17 0.39 -0.23
CA ALA A 21 11.17 -0.31 1.05
C ALA A 21 12.52 -0.16 1.77
N GLU A 22 13.63 -0.22 1.06
CA GLU A 22 14.96 -0.04 1.65
C GLU A 22 15.11 1.32 2.32
N TYR A 23 14.63 2.38 1.68
CA TYR A 23 14.64 3.73 2.27
C TYR A 23 13.72 3.81 3.49
N ALA A 24 12.53 3.21 3.40
CA ALA A 24 11.58 3.20 4.51
C ALA A 24 12.17 2.45 5.73
N VAL A 25 12.83 1.33 5.50
CA VAL A 25 13.50 0.56 6.57
C VAL A 25 14.61 1.37 7.21
N LEU A 26 15.42 2.04 6.39
CA LEU A 26 16.51 2.87 6.88
C LEU A 26 15.99 3.99 7.79
N LEU A 27 14.95 4.69 7.36
CA LEU A 27 14.32 5.74 8.14
C LEU A 27 13.68 5.20 9.41
N ALA A 28 12.94 4.10 9.30
CA ALA A 28 12.24 3.51 10.44
C ALA A 28 13.22 3.05 11.52
N LYS A 29 14.32 2.43 11.15
CA LYS A 29 15.35 2.01 12.10
C LYS A 29 16.03 3.21 12.76
N GLY A 30 16.35 4.23 11.98
CA GLY A 30 17.01 5.44 12.50
C GLY A 30 16.12 6.24 13.44
N LEU A 31 14.82 6.23 13.21
CA LEU A 31 13.84 6.99 13.98
C LEU A 31 13.10 6.15 15.04
N ASN A 32 13.34 4.85 15.06
CA ASN A 32 12.59 3.89 15.89
C ASN A 32 11.09 3.99 15.63
N ALA A 33 10.73 4.00 14.36
CA ALA A 33 9.35 4.14 13.88
C ALA A 33 8.80 2.83 13.31
N SER A 34 7.47 2.69 13.29
CA SER A 34 6.79 1.62 12.59
C SER A 34 6.42 2.09 11.19
N VAL A 35 6.11 1.12 10.30
CA VAL A 35 5.78 1.41 8.91
C VAL A 35 4.44 0.78 8.54
N ILE A 36 3.61 1.56 7.86
CA ILE A 36 2.39 1.07 7.22
C ILE A 36 2.67 1.09 5.71
N VAL A 37 2.64 -0.09 5.09
CA VAL A 37 2.93 -0.24 3.66
C VAL A 37 1.59 -0.33 2.93
N VAL A 38 1.35 0.57 1.98
CA VAL A 38 0.06 0.60 1.27
C VAL A 38 0.26 0.46 -0.24
N TYR A 39 -0.66 -0.27 -0.85
CA TYR A 39 -0.85 -0.35 -2.29
C TYR A 39 -2.31 -0.02 -2.58
N THR A 40 -2.58 0.78 -3.62
CA THR A 40 -3.94 1.13 -4.00
C THR A 40 -4.31 0.43 -5.30
N ALA A 41 -5.28 -0.49 -5.21
CA ALA A 41 -5.83 -1.17 -6.37
C ALA A 41 -6.91 -0.29 -7.03
N PRO A 42 -7.13 -0.44 -8.37
CA PRO A 42 -8.15 0.35 -9.05
C PRO A 42 -9.56 -0.01 -8.59
N SER A 43 -10.45 0.98 -8.59
CA SER A 43 -11.86 0.78 -8.25
C SER A 43 -12.69 0.43 -9.48
N LEU A 44 -13.92 -0.04 -9.26
CA LEU A 44 -14.87 -0.32 -10.33
C LEU A 44 -15.11 0.89 -11.24
N SER A 45 -15.17 2.10 -10.66
CA SER A 45 -15.43 3.32 -11.41
C SER A 45 -14.40 3.60 -12.50
N GLN A 46 -13.18 3.07 -12.38
CA GLN A 46 -12.13 3.24 -13.36
C GLN A 46 -12.36 2.41 -14.62
N TYR A 47 -13.30 1.47 -14.61
CA TYR A 47 -13.60 0.57 -15.72
C TYR A 47 -14.98 0.81 -16.36
N VAL A 48 -15.74 1.78 -15.88
CA VAL A 48 -17.11 2.03 -16.34
C VAL A 48 -17.21 2.33 -17.84
N GLY A 49 -16.17 2.92 -18.43
CA GLY A 49 -16.15 3.26 -19.85
C GLY A 49 -15.86 2.12 -20.81
N PHE A 50 -15.60 0.91 -20.33
CA PHE A 50 -15.14 -0.21 -21.18
C PHE A 50 -16.26 -1.12 -21.70
N HIS A 51 -17.52 -0.79 -21.51
CA HIS A 51 -18.67 -1.55 -22.00
C HIS A 51 -18.63 -3.05 -21.66
N VAL A 52 -18.13 -3.39 -20.49
CA VAL A 52 -18.14 -4.76 -19.97
C VAL A 52 -19.25 -4.93 -18.92
N PRO A 53 -19.82 -6.15 -18.80
CA PRO A 53 -20.82 -6.38 -17.76
C PRO A 53 -20.29 -6.07 -16.35
N PRO A 54 -21.12 -5.48 -15.46
CA PRO A 54 -20.69 -5.14 -14.12
C PRO A 54 -20.10 -6.30 -13.30
N ASN A 55 -20.66 -7.50 -13.43
CA ASN A 55 -20.13 -8.68 -12.74
C ASN A 55 -18.72 -9.07 -13.21
N THR A 56 -18.41 -8.85 -14.49
CA THR A 56 -17.07 -9.09 -15.02
C THR A 56 -16.07 -8.12 -14.42
N ILE A 57 -16.46 -6.84 -14.27
CA ILE A 57 -15.62 -5.81 -13.67
C ILE A 57 -15.38 -6.13 -12.19
N GLU A 58 -16.43 -6.52 -11.46
CA GLU A 58 -16.33 -6.90 -10.05
C GLU A 58 -15.38 -8.07 -9.84
N ASN A 59 -15.49 -9.11 -10.68
CA ASN A 59 -14.61 -10.27 -10.60
C ASN A 59 -13.16 -9.89 -10.89
N PHE A 60 -12.96 -9.05 -11.89
CA PHE A 60 -11.62 -8.58 -12.26
C PHE A 60 -10.96 -7.79 -11.12
N VAL A 61 -11.68 -6.83 -10.55
CA VAL A 61 -11.17 -6.03 -9.42
C VAL A 61 -10.94 -6.92 -8.20
N GLY A 62 -11.85 -7.85 -7.92
CA GLY A 62 -11.70 -8.81 -6.83
C GLY A 62 -10.45 -9.66 -6.95
N GLU A 63 -10.13 -10.12 -8.17
CA GLU A 63 -8.90 -10.87 -8.42
C GLU A 63 -7.66 -10.03 -8.21
N ILE A 64 -7.69 -8.76 -8.65
CA ILE A 64 -6.58 -7.84 -8.45
C ILE A 64 -6.34 -7.63 -6.95
N VAL A 65 -7.39 -7.39 -6.18
CA VAL A 65 -7.29 -7.16 -4.73
C VAL A 65 -6.76 -8.40 -4.02
N THR A 66 -7.29 -9.57 -4.33
CA THR A 66 -6.84 -10.83 -3.71
C THR A 66 -5.37 -11.10 -4.03
N GLY A 67 -4.99 -10.92 -5.29
CA GLY A 67 -3.60 -11.07 -5.71
C GLY A 67 -2.67 -10.07 -5.04
N ALA A 68 -3.12 -8.82 -4.92
CA ALA A 68 -2.35 -7.77 -4.27
C ALA A 68 -2.16 -8.03 -2.77
N GLU A 69 -3.19 -8.57 -2.09
CA GLU A 69 -3.08 -8.92 -0.67
C GLU A 69 -2.00 -9.98 -0.44
N LYS A 70 -1.97 -11.01 -1.28
CA LYS A 70 -0.94 -12.04 -1.22
C LYS A 70 0.45 -11.48 -1.52
N SER A 71 0.56 -10.64 -2.55
CA SER A 71 1.81 -10.00 -2.92
C SER A 71 2.29 -9.06 -1.82
N MET A 72 1.37 -8.33 -1.18
CA MET A 72 1.69 -7.43 -0.08
C MET A 72 2.24 -8.20 1.12
N ASP A 73 1.61 -9.31 1.49
CA ASP A 73 2.08 -10.13 2.61
C ASP A 73 3.51 -10.61 2.37
N ALA A 74 3.79 -11.12 1.16
CA ALA A 74 5.13 -11.55 0.78
C ALA A 74 6.12 -10.39 0.76
N PHE A 75 5.70 -9.26 0.21
CA PHE A 75 6.53 -8.07 0.09
C PHE A 75 6.97 -7.56 1.47
N VAL A 76 6.04 -7.45 2.40
CA VAL A 76 6.33 -6.98 3.76
C VAL A 76 7.26 -7.98 4.47
N ALA A 77 6.98 -9.27 4.35
CA ALA A 77 7.81 -10.31 4.98
C ALA A 77 9.26 -10.27 4.48
N GLU A 78 9.45 -10.01 3.18
CA GLU A 78 10.78 -10.03 2.57
C GLU A 78 11.57 -8.73 2.73
N ASN A 79 10.89 -7.59 2.76
CA ASN A 79 11.54 -6.29 2.57
C ASN A 79 11.61 -5.39 3.81
N PHE A 80 11.06 -5.81 4.94
CA PHE A 80 11.06 -5.00 6.17
C PHE A 80 11.67 -5.73 7.36
N PRO A 81 12.93 -6.23 7.24
CA PRO A 81 13.57 -6.96 8.33
C PRO A 81 13.87 -6.05 9.51
N GLY A 82 13.53 -6.51 10.71
CA GLY A 82 13.83 -5.78 11.94
C GLY A 82 13.00 -4.53 12.18
N VAL A 83 11.92 -4.34 11.42
CA VAL A 83 11.03 -3.18 11.52
C VAL A 83 9.61 -3.68 11.71
N GLU A 84 8.84 -3.02 12.58
CA GLU A 84 7.42 -3.30 12.69
C GLU A 84 6.71 -2.72 11.47
N ALA A 85 6.25 -3.58 10.57
CA ALA A 85 5.60 -3.17 9.33
C ALA A 85 4.31 -3.94 9.10
N THR A 86 3.28 -3.24 8.64
CA THR A 86 1.96 -3.80 8.33
C THR A 86 1.59 -3.43 6.90
N GLY A 87 1.14 -4.40 6.11
CA GLY A 87 0.71 -4.17 4.74
C GLY A 87 -0.79 -3.98 4.63
N GLN A 88 -1.22 -3.06 3.79
CA GLN A 88 -2.64 -2.80 3.53
C GLN A 88 -2.86 -2.60 2.03
N VAL A 89 -3.97 -3.14 1.52
CA VAL A 89 -4.40 -2.92 0.15
C VAL A 89 -5.62 -2.01 0.17
N LEU A 90 -5.51 -0.85 -0.47
CA LEU A 90 -6.58 0.13 -0.59
C LEU A 90 -7.22 0.01 -1.97
N ILE A 91 -8.43 0.55 -2.14
CA ILE A 91 -9.14 0.53 -3.42
C ILE A 91 -9.58 1.94 -3.76
N GLY A 92 -9.28 2.40 -4.97
CA GLY A 92 -9.69 3.73 -5.43
C GLY A 92 -8.61 4.44 -6.24
N TYR A 93 -8.58 5.77 -6.10
CA TYR A 93 -7.55 6.61 -6.70
C TYR A 93 -6.38 6.73 -5.72
N ALA A 94 -5.20 6.35 -6.16
CA ALA A 94 -4.03 6.21 -5.29
C ALA A 94 -3.76 7.48 -4.47
N ALA A 95 -3.70 8.65 -5.09
CA ALA A 95 -3.38 9.89 -4.39
C ALA A 95 -4.39 10.18 -3.27
N GLU A 96 -5.68 10.04 -3.56
CA GLU A 96 -6.75 10.29 -2.59
C GLU A 96 -6.73 9.28 -1.45
N GLU A 97 -6.64 7.99 -1.79
CA GLU A 97 -6.66 6.92 -0.80
C GLU A 97 -5.44 6.93 0.12
N ILE A 98 -4.27 7.25 -0.43
CA ILE A 98 -3.04 7.38 0.35
C ILE A 98 -3.17 8.51 1.37
N LEU A 99 -3.67 9.68 0.93
CA LEU A 99 -3.86 10.83 1.83
C LEU A 99 -4.89 10.52 2.91
N ASN A 100 -6.02 9.89 2.54
CA ASN A 100 -7.04 9.50 3.49
C ASN A 100 -6.49 8.54 4.54
N ARG A 101 -5.73 7.54 4.11
CA ARG A 101 -5.14 6.57 5.02
C ARG A 101 -4.09 7.21 5.93
N ALA A 102 -3.31 8.15 5.41
CA ALA A 102 -2.34 8.88 6.20
C ALA A 102 -3.02 9.65 7.34
N HIS A 103 -4.16 10.27 7.07
CA HIS A 103 -4.93 10.97 8.10
C HIS A 103 -5.56 10.01 9.11
N GLU A 104 -6.17 8.92 8.64
CA GLU A 104 -6.81 7.94 9.51
C GLU A 104 -5.82 7.28 10.47
N GLU A 105 -4.63 6.94 9.97
CA GLU A 105 -3.59 6.27 10.74
C GLU A 105 -2.70 7.25 11.50
N LYS A 106 -2.89 8.53 11.31
CA LYS A 106 -2.12 9.60 11.98
C LYS A 106 -0.62 9.42 11.77
N VAL A 107 -0.22 9.15 10.53
CA VAL A 107 1.21 9.01 10.20
C VAL A 107 1.92 10.37 10.30
N ASP A 108 3.20 10.30 10.57
CA ASP A 108 4.04 11.49 10.72
C ASP A 108 4.65 11.95 9.40
#